data_0aace733029dc08e117ae7ca85577536
#
_entry.id   0aace733029dc08e117ae7ca85577536
#
_cell.length_a   1.000
_cell.length_b   1.000
_cell.length_c   1.000
_cell.angle_alpha   90.00
_cell.angle_beta   90.00
_cell.angle_gamma   90.00
#
_symmetry.space_group_name_H-M   'P 1'
#
loop_
_entity.id
_entity.type
_entity.pdbx_description
1 polymer ?
#
loop_
_entity_poly.entity_id
_entity_poly.type
_entity_poly.pdbx_seq_one_letter_code
_entity_poly.pdbx_strand_id
1 'polypeptide(L)'
;MGITGARETIRACRYCFMCRYACPTFLATKREAVTPRGYALLLMAIDGGKQQWTEDIVRAFYQCSLCGLGREDCEYHWPEDDMVRQAREEVVGTGHAPQAVQAAAAALVEDGRPWAASLSLPASSHGPEVLYLAGCQARERRPEIVSAMARLLSA
;
A
#
# COMPACT_ATOMS: atom_id res chain seq x y z
N MET A 1 -14.49 -8.74 0.48
CA MET A 1 -15.03 -7.47 1.03
C MET A 1 -14.70 -6.39 0.01
N GLY A 2 -15.68 -5.92 -0.74
CA GLY A 2 -15.48 -4.90 -1.76
C GLY A 2 -15.88 -3.51 -1.24
N ILE A 3 -15.99 -2.52 -2.13
CA ILE A 3 -16.46 -1.15 -1.84
C ILE A 3 -17.72 -1.14 -0.97
N THR A 4 -18.58 -2.16 -1.09
CA THR A 4 -19.78 -2.32 -0.26
C THR A 4 -19.44 -2.28 1.23
N GLY A 5 -18.33 -2.88 1.67
CA GLY A 5 -17.87 -2.83 3.06
C GLY A 5 -17.29 -1.46 3.46
N ALA A 6 -16.80 -0.67 2.51
CA ALA A 6 -16.25 0.67 2.74
C ALA A 6 -17.28 1.80 2.63
N ARG A 7 -18.53 1.49 2.30
CA ARG A 7 -19.55 2.51 1.97
C ARG A 7 -19.76 3.54 3.08
N GLU A 8 -19.79 3.13 4.33
CA GLU A 8 -19.93 4.05 5.46
C GLU A 8 -18.68 4.94 5.58
N THR A 9 -17.50 4.37 5.45
CA THR A 9 -16.23 5.11 5.47
C THR A 9 -16.16 6.14 4.35
N ILE A 10 -16.52 5.76 3.11
CA ILE A 10 -16.57 6.66 1.97
C ILE A 10 -17.48 7.86 2.25
N ARG A 11 -18.67 7.62 2.82
CA ARG A 11 -19.67 8.67 3.11
C ARG A 11 -19.36 9.50 4.34
N ALA A 12 -18.46 9.05 5.20
CA ALA A 12 -18.03 9.80 6.38
C ALA A 12 -17.14 10.99 6.03
N CYS A 13 -16.52 11.01 4.85
CA CYS A 13 -15.74 12.15 4.38
C CYS A 13 -16.61 13.41 4.28
N ARG A 14 -16.14 14.52 4.86
CA ARG A 14 -16.83 15.82 4.81
C ARG A 14 -16.46 16.65 3.58
N TYR A 15 -15.65 16.12 2.68
CA TYR A 15 -15.23 16.74 1.42
C TYR A 15 -14.56 18.11 1.57
N CYS A 16 -14.03 18.42 2.77
CA CYS A 16 -13.18 19.60 2.99
C CYS A 16 -11.82 19.43 2.29
N PHE A 17 -10.98 20.46 2.31
CA PHE A 17 -9.69 20.43 1.61
C PHE A 17 -8.48 20.19 2.53
N MET A 18 -8.67 19.96 3.82
CA MET A 18 -7.57 19.87 4.80
C MET A 18 -6.55 18.78 4.44
N CYS A 19 -6.99 17.55 4.24
CA CYS A 19 -6.13 16.41 3.90
C CYS A 19 -5.26 16.62 2.65
N ARG A 20 -5.61 17.56 1.78
CA ARG A 20 -4.83 17.91 0.60
C ARG A 20 -3.46 18.48 0.96
N TYR A 21 -3.39 19.29 2.00
CA TYR A 21 -2.16 19.96 2.41
C TYR A 21 -1.18 19.00 3.12
N ALA A 22 -1.68 17.97 3.77
CA ALA A 22 -0.89 16.94 4.40
C ALA A 22 -0.45 15.82 3.43
N CYS A 23 -1.17 15.62 2.31
CA CYS A 23 -0.94 14.49 1.41
C CYS A 23 0.38 14.63 0.60
N PRO A 24 1.40 13.78 0.82
CA PRO A 24 2.67 13.86 0.11
C PRO A 24 2.51 13.62 -1.40
N THR A 25 1.61 12.73 -1.79
CA THR A 25 1.35 12.46 -3.22
C THR A 25 0.73 13.67 -3.91
N PHE A 26 -0.19 14.37 -3.25
CA PHE A 26 -0.72 15.62 -3.79
C PHE A 26 0.36 16.71 -3.87
N LEU A 27 1.19 16.85 -2.84
CA LEU A 27 2.25 17.86 -2.83
C LEU A 27 3.24 17.66 -3.99
N ALA A 28 3.51 16.40 -4.35
CA ALA A 28 4.39 16.05 -5.46
C ALA A 28 3.71 16.19 -6.84
N THR A 29 2.43 15.83 -6.97
CA THR A 29 1.76 15.72 -8.28
C THR A 29 0.82 16.87 -8.61
N LYS A 30 0.34 17.59 -7.59
CA LYS A 30 -0.70 18.62 -7.66
C LYS A 30 -2.05 18.14 -8.25
N ARG A 31 -2.27 16.82 -8.24
CA ARG A 31 -3.48 16.20 -8.77
C ARG A 31 -4.48 15.93 -7.65
N GLU A 32 -5.68 16.49 -7.74
CA GLU A 32 -6.74 16.31 -6.74
C GLU A 32 -7.20 14.85 -6.63
N ALA A 33 -7.19 14.10 -7.72
CA ALA A 33 -7.59 12.69 -7.76
C ALA A 33 -6.77 11.77 -6.85
N VAL A 34 -5.56 12.19 -6.43
CA VAL A 34 -4.68 11.42 -5.54
C VAL A 34 -4.65 11.93 -4.11
N THR A 35 -5.66 12.69 -3.71
CA THR A 35 -5.87 13.11 -2.32
C THR A 35 -6.81 12.14 -1.60
N PRO A 36 -6.79 12.04 -0.26
CA PRO A 36 -7.76 11.26 0.49
C PRO A 36 -9.21 11.60 0.12
N ARG A 37 -9.53 12.89 0.02
CA ARG A 37 -10.83 13.38 -0.46
C ARG A 37 -11.12 12.94 -1.90
N GLY A 38 -10.13 13.02 -2.79
CA GLY A 38 -10.25 12.59 -4.19
C GLY A 38 -10.57 11.11 -4.31
N TYR A 39 -9.92 10.26 -3.52
CA TYR A 39 -10.24 8.84 -3.44
C TYR A 39 -11.67 8.57 -2.97
N ALA A 40 -12.16 9.30 -1.95
CA ALA A 40 -13.53 9.18 -1.50
C ALA A 40 -14.54 9.54 -2.60
N LEU A 41 -14.30 10.62 -3.36
CA LEU A 41 -15.16 11.03 -4.48
C LEU A 41 -15.16 9.99 -5.61
N LEU A 42 -14.01 9.42 -5.96
CA LEU A 42 -13.91 8.37 -6.98
C LEU A 42 -14.68 7.11 -6.55
N LEU A 43 -14.49 6.66 -5.30
CA LEU A 43 -15.21 5.49 -4.77
C LEU A 43 -16.72 5.74 -4.68
N MET A 44 -17.14 6.93 -4.29
CA MET A 44 -18.55 7.28 -4.26
C MET A 44 -19.17 7.26 -5.67
N ALA A 45 -18.42 7.69 -6.69
CA ALA A 45 -18.89 7.63 -8.08
C ALA A 45 -18.97 6.18 -8.58
N ILE A 46 -18.04 5.31 -8.19
CA ILE A 46 -18.07 3.87 -8.51
C ILE A 46 -19.23 3.17 -7.78
N ASP A 47 -19.38 3.40 -6.47
CA ASP A 47 -20.47 2.84 -5.66
C ASP A 47 -21.86 3.25 -6.18
N GLY A 48 -21.96 4.47 -6.71
CA GLY A 48 -23.18 5.00 -7.33
C GLY A 48 -23.38 4.59 -8.80
N GLY A 49 -22.55 3.74 -9.38
CA GLY A 49 -22.62 3.29 -10.76
C GLY A 49 -22.34 4.37 -11.82
N LYS A 50 -21.82 5.54 -11.41
CA LYS A 50 -21.48 6.66 -12.31
C LYS A 50 -20.10 6.52 -12.94
N GLN A 51 -19.26 5.69 -12.36
CA GLN A 51 -17.91 5.37 -12.83
C GLN A 51 -17.65 3.88 -12.69
N GLN A 52 -16.66 3.40 -13.47
CA GLN A 52 -16.13 2.04 -13.37
C GLN A 52 -14.63 2.11 -13.09
N TRP A 53 -14.05 0.98 -12.68
CA TRP A 53 -12.61 0.86 -12.54
C TRP A 53 -11.95 1.02 -13.92
N THR A 54 -11.30 2.15 -14.12
CA THR A 54 -10.43 2.40 -15.27
C THR A 54 -8.97 2.31 -14.85
N GLU A 55 -8.06 2.11 -15.79
CA GLU A 55 -6.63 2.07 -15.51
C GLU A 55 -6.14 3.34 -14.78
N ASP A 56 -6.64 4.51 -15.15
CA ASP A 56 -6.24 5.77 -14.51
C ASP A 56 -6.74 5.88 -13.07
N ILE A 57 -7.96 5.42 -12.79
CA ILE A 57 -8.51 5.38 -11.43
C ILE A 57 -7.70 4.38 -10.58
N VAL A 58 -7.47 3.18 -11.10
CA VAL A 58 -6.64 2.17 -10.42
C VAL A 58 -5.25 2.73 -10.13
N ARG A 59 -4.59 3.34 -11.13
CA ARG A 59 -3.29 3.98 -10.96
C ARG A 59 -3.30 5.05 -9.86
N ALA A 60 -4.35 5.87 -9.78
CA ALA A 60 -4.48 6.87 -8.72
C ALA A 60 -4.46 6.20 -7.33
N PHE A 61 -5.24 5.14 -7.12
CA PHE A 61 -5.27 4.41 -5.85
C PHE A 61 -3.92 3.79 -5.49
N TYR A 62 -3.15 3.30 -6.47
CA TYR A 62 -1.81 2.74 -6.21
C TYR A 62 -0.72 3.81 -6.00
N GLN A 63 -0.99 5.07 -6.26
CA GLN A 63 -0.11 6.19 -5.90
C GLN A 63 -0.19 6.56 -4.41
N CYS A 64 -1.22 6.15 -3.68
CA CYS A 64 -1.30 6.38 -2.24
C CYS A 64 -0.19 5.60 -1.51
N SER A 65 0.58 6.29 -0.68
CA SER A 65 1.64 5.68 0.13
C SER A 65 1.13 5.02 1.41
N LEU A 66 -0.17 5.14 1.73
CA LEU A 66 -0.79 4.67 2.98
C LEU A 66 -0.08 5.22 4.23
N CYS A 67 0.38 6.46 4.19
CA CYS A 67 1.18 7.08 5.25
C CYS A 67 0.37 7.47 6.50
N GLY A 68 -0.97 7.45 6.44
CA GLY A 68 -1.85 7.83 7.55
C GLY A 68 -1.96 9.34 7.83
N LEU A 69 -1.17 10.19 7.14
CA LEU A 69 -1.19 11.64 7.39
C LEU A 69 -2.56 12.28 7.17
N GLY A 70 -3.33 11.78 6.23
CA GLY A 70 -4.68 12.28 5.98
C GLY A 70 -5.64 12.00 7.15
N ARG A 71 -5.46 10.88 7.86
CA ARG A 71 -6.21 10.55 9.09
C ARG A 71 -5.82 11.49 10.23
N GLU A 72 -4.51 11.68 10.44
CA GLU A 72 -4.00 12.53 11.51
C GLU A 72 -4.37 14.02 11.32
N ASP A 73 -4.35 14.51 10.08
CA ASP A 73 -4.70 15.90 9.75
C ASP A 73 -6.23 16.12 9.62
N CYS A 74 -7.01 15.06 9.65
CA CYS A 74 -8.46 15.13 9.57
C CYS A 74 -9.07 15.41 10.94
N GLU A 75 -9.84 16.49 11.09
CA GLU A 75 -10.55 16.83 12.32
C GLU A 75 -11.43 15.68 12.85
N TYR A 76 -11.88 14.80 11.96
CA TYR A 76 -12.73 13.64 12.30
C TYR A 76 -11.92 12.33 12.38
N HIS A 77 -10.61 12.37 12.28
CA HIS A 77 -9.75 11.17 12.22
C HIS A 77 -10.28 10.10 11.25
N TRP A 78 -10.74 10.56 10.09
CA TRP A 78 -11.37 9.70 9.08
C TRP A 78 -10.38 8.66 8.53
N PRO A 79 -10.74 7.34 8.54
CA PRO A 79 -9.83 6.26 8.21
C PRO A 79 -9.62 6.08 6.70
N GLU A 80 -9.01 7.04 6.03
CA GLU A 80 -8.81 7.05 4.59
C GLU A 80 -7.87 5.95 4.09
N ASP A 81 -6.90 5.56 4.90
CA ASP A 81 -5.96 4.49 4.57
C ASP A 81 -6.65 3.12 4.54
N ASP A 82 -7.58 2.86 5.44
CA ASP A 82 -8.41 1.65 5.43
C ASP A 82 -9.31 1.62 4.20
N MET A 83 -9.91 2.75 3.84
CA MET A 83 -10.70 2.88 2.61
C MET A 83 -9.87 2.59 1.36
N VAL A 84 -8.64 3.10 1.27
CA VAL A 84 -7.74 2.85 0.14
C VAL A 84 -7.30 1.37 0.09
N ARG A 85 -7.06 0.72 1.25
CA ARG A 85 -6.76 -0.72 1.29
C ARG A 85 -7.93 -1.54 0.74
N GLN A 86 -9.15 -1.28 1.20
CA GLN A 86 -10.35 -1.97 0.73
C GLN A 86 -10.58 -1.77 -0.77
N ALA A 87 -10.34 -0.56 -1.29
CA ALA A 87 -10.40 -0.28 -2.72
C ALA A 87 -9.38 -1.12 -3.51
N ARG A 88 -8.15 -1.25 -3.01
CA ARG A 88 -7.12 -2.09 -3.65
C ARG A 88 -7.48 -3.58 -3.58
N GLU A 89 -8.06 -4.06 -2.50
CA GLU A 89 -8.56 -5.44 -2.38
C GLU A 89 -9.62 -5.73 -3.45
N GLU A 90 -10.57 -4.83 -3.66
CA GLU A 90 -11.57 -4.96 -4.71
C GLU A 90 -10.95 -4.95 -6.11
N VAL A 91 -10.01 -4.04 -6.36
CA VAL A 91 -9.30 -3.96 -7.64
C VAL A 91 -8.56 -5.27 -7.94
N VAL A 92 -7.95 -5.90 -6.95
CA VAL A 92 -7.33 -7.24 -7.10
C VAL A 92 -8.40 -8.31 -7.35
N GLY A 93 -9.46 -8.33 -6.53
CA GLY A 93 -10.52 -9.33 -6.63
C GLY A 93 -11.31 -9.28 -7.94
N THR A 94 -11.40 -8.13 -8.58
CA THR A 94 -12.07 -7.93 -9.87
C THR A 94 -11.15 -8.01 -11.08
N GLY A 95 -9.87 -8.29 -10.88
CA GLY A 95 -8.89 -8.46 -11.97
C GLY A 95 -8.39 -7.15 -12.61
N HIS A 96 -8.69 -5.99 -12.01
CA HIS A 96 -8.26 -4.68 -12.51
C HIS A 96 -6.91 -4.23 -11.95
N ALA A 97 -6.27 -5.04 -11.09
CA ALA A 97 -4.98 -4.68 -10.50
C ALA A 97 -3.87 -4.56 -11.56
N PRO A 98 -2.89 -3.64 -11.35
CA PRO A 98 -1.73 -3.56 -12.22
C PRO A 98 -1.01 -4.91 -12.32
N GLN A 99 -0.48 -5.24 -13.50
CA GLN A 99 0.18 -6.53 -13.76
C GLN A 99 1.28 -6.86 -12.73
N ALA A 100 2.07 -5.86 -12.32
CA ALA A 100 3.11 -6.05 -11.31
C ALA A 100 2.53 -6.46 -9.93
N VAL A 101 1.35 -5.98 -9.59
CA VAL A 101 0.65 -6.35 -8.34
C VAL A 101 0.10 -7.77 -8.44
N GLN A 102 -0.49 -8.12 -9.58
CA GLN A 102 -0.99 -9.48 -9.84
C GLN A 102 0.15 -10.51 -9.78
N ALA A 103 1.28 -10.21 -10.42
CA ALA A 103 2.48 -11.06 -10.38
C ALA A 103 3.03 -11.22 -8.96
N ALA A 104 3.09 -10.13 -8.19
CA ALA A 104 3.53 -10.19 -6.79
C ALA A 104 2.56 -10.98 -5.91
N ALA A 105 1.25 -10.85 -6.13
CA ALA A 105 0.24 -11.61 -5.41
C ALA A 105 0.33 -13.11 -5.73
N ALA A 106 0.50 -13.49 -7.00
CA ALA A 106 0.71 -14.87 -7.41
C ALA A 106 1.96 -15.48 -6.78
N ALA A 107 3.09 -14.77 -6.82
CA ALA A 107 4.33 -15.21 -6.21
C ALA A 107 4.23 -15.35 -4.67
N LEU A 108 3.44 -14.51 -4.01
CA LEU A 108 3.17 -14.63 -2.58
C LEU A 108 2.39 -15.91 -2.24
N VAL A 109 1.43 -16.29 -3.09
CA VAL A 109 0.65 -17.51 -2.89
C VAL A 109 1.48 -18.76 -3.16
N GLU A 110 2.31 -18.75 -4.20
CA GLU A 110 3.12 -19.88 -4.64
C GLU A 110 4.37 -20.07 -3.78
N ASP A 111 5.13 -19.01 -3.55
CA ASP A 111 6.46 -19.04 -2.92
C ASP A 111 6.49 -18.44 -1.50
N GLY A 112 5.38 -17.87 -1.02
CA GLY A 112 5.35 -17.11 0.22
C GLY A 112 6.12 -15.77 0.15
N ARG A 113 6.50 -15.32 -1.05
CA ARG A 113 7.32 -14.12 -1.30
C ARG A 113 6.84 -13.38 -2.54
N PRO A 114 6.86 -12.03 -2.55
CA PRO A 114 6.37 -11.25 -3.69
C PRO A 114 7.29 -11.27 -4.92
N TRP A 115 8.49 -11.87 -4.80
CA TRP A 115 9.48 -12.08 -5.87
C TRP A 115 10.47 -13.18 -5.48
N ALA A 116 11.16 -13.76 -6.46
CA ALA A 116 12.12 -14.84 -6.24
C ALA A 116 13.28 -14.39 -5.33
N ALA A 117 13.60 -15.18 -4.32
CA ALA A 117 14.70 -14.91 -3.41
C ALA A 117 16.01 -15.46 -3.97
N SER A 118 17.02 -14.60 -4.02
CA SER A 118 18.37 -14.97 -4.50
C SER A 118 19.40 -15.10 -3.38
N LEU A 119 19.11 -14.62 -2.19
CA LEU A 119 20.09 -14.56 -1.09
C LEU A 119 19.89 -15.71 -0.11
N SER A 120 20.89 -16.63 -0.01
CA SER A 120 21.03 -17.52 1.13
C SER A 120 21.87 -16.84 2.22
N LEU A 121 21.35 -16.77 3.43
CA LEU A 121 22.09 -16.26 4.57
C LEU A 121 22.95 -17.39 5.16
N PRO A 122 24.20 -17.11 5.60
CA PRO A 122 25.00 -18.11 6.29
C PRO A 122 24.29 -18.51 7.60
N ALA A 123 24.23 -19.82 7.86
CA ALA A 123 23.75 -20.31 9.13
C ALA A 123 24.77 -19.95 10.24
N SER A 124 24.30 -19.46 11.39
CA SER A 124 25.14 -19.27 12.56
C SER A 124 25.57 -20.64 13.12
N SER A 125 26.85 -20.81 13.41
CA SER A 125 27.40 -22.04 14.03
C SER A 125 27.25 -22.04 15.56
N HIS A 126 26.83 -20.96 16.17
CA HIS A 126 26.60 -20.78 17.61
C HIS A 126 25.12 -20.44 17.85
N GLY A 127 24.59 -20.85 19.00
CA GLY A 127 23.22 -20.50 19.38
C GLY A 127 23.03 -18.97 19.34
N PRO A 128 22.00 -18.44 18.64
CA PRO A 128 21.89 -17.02 18.40
C PRO A 128 21.46 -16.29 19.68
N GLU A 129 22.28 -15.32 20.12
CA GLU A 129 21.85 -14.34 21.12
C GLU A 129 20.91 -13.28 20.49
N VAL A 130 21.01 -13.08 19.18
CA VAL A 130 20.23 -12.09 18.42
C VAL A 130 19.60 -12.75 17.20
N LEU A 131 18.29 -12.57 17.04
CA LEU A 131 17.55 -12.95 15.83
C LEU A 131 17.45 -11.76 14.89
N TYR A 132 18.09 -11.84 13.72
CA TYR A 132 17.97 -10.84 12.67
C TYR A 132 16.96 -11.28 11.60
N LEU A 133 15.83 -10.59 11.52
CA LEU A 133 14.80 -10.78 10.50
C LEU A 133 15.04 -9.81 9.32
N ALA A 134 15.74 -10.29 8.30
CA ALA A 134 15.90 -9.53 7.06
C ALA A 134 14.59 -9.55 6.27
N GLY A 135 13.95 -8.39 6.11
CA GLY A 135 12.74 -8.26 5.29
C GLY A 135 13.01 -8.56 3.81
N CYS A 136 11.94 -8.94 3.07
CA CYS A 136 12.05 -9.30 1.64
C CYS A 136 12.76 -8.24 0.79
N GLN A 137 12.49 -6.96 1.01
CA GLN A 137 13.16 -5.87 0.28
C GLN A 137 14.68 -5.84 0.50
N ALA A 138 15.13 -5.98 1.74
CA ALA A 138 16.54 -5.98 2.06
C ALA A 138 17.23 -7.21 1.43
N ARG A 139 16.59 -8.39 1.51
CA ARG A 139 17.15 -9.62 0.94
C ARG A 139 17.27 -9.60 -0.59
N GLU A 140 16.26 -9.06 -1.27
CA GLU A 140 16.14 -9.20 -2.73
C GLU A 140 16.68 -7.98 -3.49
N ARG A 141 16.49 -6.78 -2.96
CA ARG A 141 16.86 -5.55 -3.65
C ARG A 141 18.09 -4.86 -3.10
N ARG A 142 18.47 -5.16 -1.87
CA ARG A 142 19.57 -4.51 -1.16
C ARG A 142 20.37 -5.52 -0.32
N PRO A 143 20.90 -6.61 -0.94
CA PRO A 143 21.61 -7.67 -0.22
C PRO A 143 22.82 -7.18 0.55
N GLU A 144 23.40 -6.04 0.14
CA GLU A 144 24.49 -5.38 0.85
C GLU A 144 24.13 -4.96 2.28
N ILE A 145 22.85 -4.57 2.52
CA ILE A 145 22.35 -4.21 3.86
C ILE A 145 22.35 -5.44 4.76
N VAL A 146 21.88 -6.57 4.24
CA VAL A 146 21.81 -7.83 4.99
C VAL A 146 23.20 -8.34 5.33
N SER A 147 24.12 -8.28 4.37
CA SER A 147 25.51 -8.69 4.56
C SER A 147 26.25 -7.79 5.57
N ALA A 148 25.99 -6.47 5.53
CA ALA A 148 26.57 -5.55 6.49
C ALA A 148 26.04 -5.81 7.91
N MET A 149 24.73 -6.04 8.07
CA MET A 149 24.13 -6.34 9.36
C MET A 149 24.65 -7.67 9.92
N ALA A 150 24.76 -8.72 9.09
CA ALA A 150 25.32 -9.99 9.50
C ALA A 150 26.75 -9.84 10.05
N ARG A 151 27.60 -9.03 9.39
CA ARG A 151 28.97 -8.73 9.88
C ARG A 151 28.97 -8.00 11.22
N LEU A 152 28.07 -7.02 11.40
CA LEU A 152 27.96 -6.26 12.65
C LEU A 152 27.52 -7.15 13.82
N LEU A 153 26.61 -8.09 13.57
CA LEU A 153 26.10 -9.01 14.59
C LEU A 153 27.06 -10.18 14.90
N SER A 154 28.08 -10.40 14.05
CA SER A 154 29.09 -11.45 14.22
C SER A 154 30.39 -10.92 14.88
N ALA A 155 30.50 -9.61 15.08
CA ALA A 155 31.65 -8.94 15.70
C ALA A 155 31.51 -8.89 17.21
#